data_c8320173ee0fb1432c250d2dca887be0
#
_entry.id   c8320173ee0fb1432c250d2dca887be0
#
_cell.length_a   1.000
_cell.length_b   1.000
_cell.length_c   1.000
_cell.angle_alpha   90.00
_cell.angle_beta   90.00
_cell.angle_gamma   90.00
#
_symmetry.space_group_name_H-M   'P 1'
#
loop_
_entity.id
_entity.type
_entity.pdbx_description
1 polymer ?
#
loop_
_entity_poly.entity_id
_entity_poly.type
_entity_poly.pdbx_seq_one_letter_code
_entity_poly.pdbx_strand_id
1 'polypeptide(L)'
;MKNNDGLKERTLNSVPEGTTCTIVKIQADDTDMENFLFSLGCFEGEEISVISRLEQNIIITIKEARYSIDSDLASAILIDG
;
A
#
# COMPACT_ATOMS: atom_id res chain seq x y z
N MET A 1 13.38 -22.16 5.94
CA MET A 1 13.29 -21.73 5.94
C MET A 1 12.91 -21.23 5.63
N LYS A 2 12.78 -21.14 5.60
CA LYS A 2 12.47 -20.59 5.48
C LYS A 2 12.00 -19.90 5.09
N ASN A 3 11.71 -19.70 5.10
CA ASN A 3 11.34 -18.96 4.80
C ASN A 3 10.85 -18.33 4.48
N ASN A 4 10.53 -18.29 4.63
CA ASN A 4 10.18 -17.62 4.47
C ASN A 4 10.10 -16.80 4.20
N ASP A 5 10.33 -16.91 4.38
CA ASP A 5 10.39 -16.06 4.25
C ASP A 5 10.13 -15.36 3.73
N GLY A 6 11.11 -15.33 3.76
CA GLY A 6 10.84 -14.23 2.97
C GLY A 6 9.51 -14.16 2.51
N LEU A 7 9.04 -14.96 2.70
CA LEU A 7 7.76 -14.92 2.44
C LEU A 7 7.01 -13.96 3.15
N LYS A 8 7.69 -13.04 3.78
CA LYS A 8 7.00 -12.05 4.45
C LYS A 8 6.43 -11.14 3.49
N GLU A 9 5.13 -11.01 3.50
CA GLU A 9 4.48 -10.01 2.72
C GLU A 9 4.64 -8.69 3.42
N ARG A 10 5.10 -7.71 2.73
CA ARG A 10 5.23 -6.38 3.28
C ARG A 10 4.04 -5.55 2.84
N THR A 11 3.52 -4.75 3.76
CA THR A 11 2.42 -3.85 3.43
C THR A 11 2.92 -2.42 3.40
N LEU A 12 2.08 -1.55 2.89
CA LEU A 12 2.43 -0.15 2.79
C LEU A 12 2.70 0.47 4.17
N ASN A 13 2.17 -0.13 5.23
CA ASN A 13 2.43 0.37 6.57
C ASN A 13 3.89 0.34 6.96
N SER A 14 4.67 -0.54 6.35
CA SER A 14 6.09 -0.67 6.71
C SER A 14 7.00 0.19 5.85
N VAL A 15 6.44 0.95 4.92
CA VAL A 15 7.26 1.72 3.97
C VAL A 15 7.58 3.08 4.59
N PRO A 16 8.87 3.47 4.62
CA PRO A 16 9.22 4.77 5.19
C PRO A 16 8.83 5.92 4.27
N GLU A 17 8.71 7.09 4.87
CA GLU A 17 8.43 8.29 4.09
C GLU A 17 9.49 8.49 3.03
N GLY A 18 9.06 8.98 1.89
CA GLY A 18 9.97 9.28 0.80
C GLY A 18 10.32 8.09 -0.07
N THR A 19 9.65 6.96 0.12
CA THR A 19 9.96 5.73 -0.59
C THR A 19 8.89 5.43 -1.63
N THR A 20 9.33 4.97 -2.80
CA THR A 20 8.43 4.50 -3.84
C THR A 20 8.58 3.00 -3.96
N CYS A 21 7.47 2.30 -4.05
CA CYS A 21 7.51 0.85 -4.20
C CYS A 21 6.42 0.43 -5.19
N THR A 22 6.40 -0.86 -5.50
CA THR A 22 5.47 -1.40 -6.48
C THR A 22 4.42 -2.23 -5.77
N ILE A 23 3.16 -2.06 -6.14
CA ILE A 23 2.07 -2.83 -5.57
C ILE A 23 2.12 -4.24 -6.13
N VAL A 24 2.18 -5.21 -5.24
CA VAL A 24 2.20 -6.62 -5.63
C VAL A 24 0.78 -7.17 -5.67
N LYS A 25 -0.04 -6.74 -4.72
CA LYS A 25 -1.36 -7.33 -4.59
C LYS A 25 -2.19 -6.49 -3.63
N ILE A 26 -3.49 -6.47 -3.85
CA ILE A 26 -4.41 -5.87 -2.89
C ILE A 26 -5.10 -7.03 -2.16
N GLN A 27 -4.98 -7.02 -0.84
CA GLN A 27 -5.55 -8.08 -0.03
C GLN A 27 -6.43 -7.46 1.03
N ALA A 28 -7.63 -7.10 0.66
CA ALA A 28 -8.57 -6.43 1.53
C ALA A 28 -9.52 -7.45 2.16
N ASP A 29 -10.02 -7.09 3.34
CA ASP A 29 -10.91 -7.99 4.06
C ASP A 29 -12.31 -8.01 3.46
N ASP A 30 -12.72 -6.96 2.81
CA ASP A 30 -14.05 -6.94 2.22
C ASP A 30 -14.00 -6.25 0.87
N THR A 31 -15.08 -6.45 0.12
CA THR A 31 -15.17 -5.94 -1.24
C THR A 31 -15.20 -4.43 -1.31
N ASP A 32 -15.83 -3.79 -0.32
CA ASP A 32 -15.90 -2.32 -0.34
C ASP A 32 -14.51 -1.71 -0.21
N MET A 33 -13.69 -2.26 0.67
CA MET A 33 -12.33 -1.77 0.83
C MET A 33 -11.52 -2.01 -0.44
N GLU A 34 -11.69 -3.17 -1.03
CA GLU A 34 -10.98 -3.50 -2.26
C GLU A 34 -11.38 -2.56 -3.38
N ASN A 35 -12.69 -2.32 -3.54
CA ASN A 35 -13.16 -1.43 -4.58
C ASN A 35 -12.70 0.00 -4.35
N PHE A 36 -12.65 0.41 -3.10
CA PHE A 36 -12.15 1.76 -2.80
C PHE A 36 -10.71 1.92 -3.24
N LEU A 37 -9.87 0.94 -2.92
CA LEU A 37 -8.46 1.01 -3.30
C LEU A 37 -8.31 0.97 -4.81
N PHE A 38 -9.09 0.16 -5.50
CA PHE A 38 -9.04 0.14 -6.96
C PHE A 38 -9.45 1.49 -7.53
N SER A 39 -10.40 2.16 -6.90
CA SER A 39 -10.84 3.47 -7.40
C SER A 39 -9.75 4.52 -7.30
N LEU A 40 -8.77 4.31 -6.43
CA LEU A 40 -7.64 5.21 -6.32
C LEU A 40 -6.54 4.88 -7.32
N GLY A 41 -6.64 3.73 -7.98
CA GLY A 41 -5.61 3.30 -8.92
C GLY A 41 -4.64 2.28 -8.34
N CYS A 42 -4.99 1.66 -7.22
CA CYS A 42 -4.11 0.69 -6.58
C CYS A 42 -4.25 -0.67 -7.25
N PHE A 43 -3.51 -0.87 -8.32
CA PHE A 43 -3.52 -2.14 -9.04
C PHE A 43 -2.16 -2.79 -8.98
N GLU A 44 -2.12 -4.09 -9.17
CA GLU A 44 -0.85 -4.81 -9.23
C GLU A 44 0.03 -4.19 -10.29
N GLY A 45 1.27 -3.98 -9.95
CA GLY A 45 2.24 -3.42 -10.89
C GLY A 45 2.33 -1.90 -10.86
N GLU A 46 1.41 -1.22 -10.20
CA GLU A 46 1.46 0.24 -10.13
C GLU A 46 2.46 0.68 -9.08
N GLU A 47 3.07 1.82 -9.30
CA GLU A 47 3.97 2.39 -8.31
C GLU A 47 3.19 3.25 -7.34
N ILE A 48 3.59 3.20 -6.09
CA ILE A 48 2.96 3.97 -5.03
C ILE A 48 4.06 4.56 -4.17
N SER A 49 3.95 5.82 -3.85
CA SER A 49 4.94 6.51 -3.02
C SER A 49 4.32 6.93 -1.71
N VAL A 50 5.07 6.79 -0.64
CA VAL A 50 4.65 7.29 0.67
C VAL A 50 5.30 8.64 0.86
N ILE A 51 4.49 9.69 0.94
CA ILE A 51 4.97 11.05 1.05
C ILE A 51 5.22 11.41 2.52
N SER A 52 4.24 11.11 3.38
CA SER A 52 4.40 11.40 4.79
C SER A 52 3.43 10.57 5.60
N ARG A 53 3.69 10.52 6.91
CA ARG A 53 2.81 9.83 7.84
C ARG A 53 2.33 10.83 8.86
N LEU A 54 1.02 10.86 9.08
CA LEU A 54 0.43 11.77 10.03
C LEU A 54 -0.41 10.93 10.97
N GLU A 55 0.15 10.56 12.09
CA GLU A 55 -0.54 9.75 13.08
C GLU A 55 -0.97 8.43 12.45
N GLN A 56 -2.26 8.25 12.26
CA GLN A 56 -2.75 7.00 11.71
C GLN A 56 -3.01 7.07 10.23
N ASN A 57 -2.72 8.20 9.61
CA ASN A 57 -2.94 8.36 8.19
C ASN A 57 -1.62 8.42 7.44
N ILE A 58 -1.68 8.01 6.18
CA ILE A 58 -0.50 8.01 5.32
C ILE A 58 -0.87 8.77 4.06
N ILE A 59 -0.03 9.73 3.70
CA ILE A 59 -0.22 10.47 2.46
C ILE A 59 0.55 9.74 1.38
N ILE A 60 -0.13 9.35 0.34
CA ILE A 60 0.47 8.59 -0.75
C ILE A 60 0.23 9.28 -2.07
N THR A 61 1.03 8.93 -3.07
CA THR A 61 0.76 9.33 -4.44
C THR A 61 0.71 8.10 -5.33
N ILE A 62 -0.24 8.12 -6.26
CA ILE A 62 -0.40 7.08 -7.27
C ILE A 62 -0.68 7.82 -8.56
N LYS A 63 0.12 7.62 -9.60
CA LYS A 63 -0.09 8.27 -10.90
C LYS A 63 -0.14 9.75 -10.77
N GLU A 64 0.25 10.46 -10.14
CA GLU A 64 0.23 11.92 -10.02
C GLU A 64 -0.89 12.43 -9.14
N ALA A 65 -1.66 11.53 -8.53
CA ALA A 65 -2.71 11.93 -7.61
C ALA A 65 -2.25 11.67 -6.19
N ARG A 66 -2.71 12.49 -5.27
CA ARG A 66 -2.33 12.38 -3.87
C ARG A 66 -3.55 12.05 -3.04
N TYR A 67 -3.39 11.08 -2.15
CA TYR A 67 -4.49 10.63 -1.31
C TYR A 67 -4.02 10.46 0.13
N SER A 68 -4.95 10.52 1.06
CA SER A 68 -4.70 10.20 2.46
C SER A 68 -5.46 8.93 2.79
N ILE A 69 -4.77 7.91 3.25
CA ILE A 69 -5.42 6.66 3.63
C ILE A 69 -5.02 6.31 5.06
N ASP A 70 -5.87 5.53 5.72
CA ASP A 70 -5.57 5.13 7.09
C ASP A 70 -4.75 3.83 7.09
N SER A 71 -4.36 3.41 8.29
CA SER A 71 -3.49 2.24 8.40
C SER A 71 -4.20 0.95 8.00
N ASP A 72 -5.52 0.89 8.15
CA ASP A 72 -6.24 -0.31 7.73
C ASP A 72 -6.19 -0.46 6.23
N LEU A 73 -6.37 0.63 5.50
CA LEU A 73 -6.27 0.59 4.04
C LEU A 73 -4.84 0.28 3.62
N ALA A 74 -3.87 0.87 4.30
CA ALA A 74 -2.47 0.61 3.97
C ALA A 74 -2.09 -0.84 4.19
N SER A 75 -2.70 -1.48 5.20
CA SER A 75 -2.43 -2.89 5.47
C SER A 75 -2.91 -3.81 4.37
N ALA A 76 -3.86 -3.35 3.57
CA ALA A 76 -4.40 -4.15 2.48
C ALA A 76 -3.55 -4.05 1.22
N ILE A 77 -2.57 -3.16 1.18
CA ILE A 77 -1.74 -2.97 -0.01
C ILE A 77 -0.41 -3.67 0.24
N LEU A 78 -0.21 -4.78 -0.46
CA LEU A 78 1.04 -5.53 -0.36
C LEU A 78 2.01 -5.00 -1.39
N ILE A 79 3.23 -4.78 -0.97
CA ILE A 79 4.21 -4.13 -1.83
C ILE A 79 5.50 -4.93 -1.91
N ASP A 80 6.25 -4.61 -2.96
CA ASP A 80 7.53 -5.18 -3.21
C ASP A 80 8.56 -4.13 -2.85
N GLY A 81 9.41 -4.44 -2.08
CA GLY A 81 10.40 -3.49 -1.68
C GLY A 81 10.95 -3.83 -0.36
#